data_804091925ba021f126797fa67ddbf253
#
_entry.id   804091925ba021f126797fa67ddbf253
#
_cell.length_a   1.000
_cell.length_b   1.000
_cell.length_c   1.000
_cell.angle_alpha   90.00
_cell.angle_beta   90.00
_cell.angle_gamma   90.00
#
_symmetry.space_group_name_H-M   'P 1'
#
loop_
_entity.id
_entity.type
_entity.pdbx_description
1 polymer ?
#
loop_
_entity_poly.entity_id
_entity_poly.type
_entity_poly.pdbx_seq_one_letter_code
_entity_poly.pdbx_strand_id
1 'polypeptide(L)'
;MNIEIRDANIEDVEIVAWTVLTALDMDTDEMKKFIDSCSDESTMYSWKNSIVALVDGVAVGSLIAYDGRRYQQLRHRTWDSLWDDMDKDYLSKVEAEARDGEFYLDSMAIRPKYRGMGIGRMLIEYAIEKGKRLGCAYSSLLVDKDKPKLEAYYQAMGFERFGEMEFFGHDYYRMRYAK
;
A
#
# COMPACT_ATOMS: atom_id res chain seq x y z
N MET A 1 -10.88 3.65 -24.52
CA MET A 1 -10.17 3.22 -23.29
C MET A 1 -10.86 3.87 -22.10
N ASN A 2 -11.51 3.08 -21.29
CA ASN A 2 -12.20 3.53 -20.06
C ASN A 2 -11.35 3.11 -18.85
N ILE A 3 -10.99 4.09 -18.00
CA ILE A 3 -10.27 3.82 -16.74
C ILE A 3 -11.24 4.01 -15.59
N GLU A 4 -11.35 3.00 -14.75
CA GLU A 4 -12.18 3.02 -13.54
C GLU A 4 -11.30 2.79 -12.31
N ILE A 5 -11.52 3.57 -11.24
CA ILE A 5 -10.89 3.37 -9.93
C ILE A 5 -12.00 3.12 -8.93
N ARG A 6 -11.91 2.04 -8.18
CA ARG A 6 -12.89 1.67 -7.15
C ARG A 6 -12.26 0.94 -5.97
N ASP A 7 -12.98 0.81 -4.89
CA ASP A 7 -12.62 -0.14 -3.83
C ASP A 7 -12.58 -1.57 -4.41
N ALA A 8 -11.61 -2.36 -3.95
CA ALA A 8 -11.52 -3.76 -4.35
C ALA A 8 -12.66 -4.59 -3.76
N ASN A 9 -12.96 -5.71 -4.38
CA ASN A 9 -13.80 -6.77 -3.86
C ASN A 9 -13.04 -8.10 -3.84
N ILE A 10 -13.65 -9.18 -3.38
CA ILE A 10 -13.00 -10.49 -3.24
C ILE A 10 -12.50 -11.06 -4.58
N GLU A 11 -13.09 -10.68 -5.70
CA GLU A 11 -12.67 -11.13 -7.04
C GLU A 11 -11.35 -10.48 -7.49
N ASP A 12 -10.93 -9.40 -6.84
CA ASP A 12 -9.71 -8.66 -7.17
C ASP A 12 -8.46 -9.18 -6.42
N VAL A 13 -8.58 -10.22 -5.59
CA VAL A 13 -7.46 -10.68 -4.73
C VAL A 13 -6.20 -11.04 -5.51
N GLU A 14 -6.30 -11.54 -6.74
CA GLU A 14 -5.13 -11.86 -7.57
C GLU A 14 -4.32 -10.63 -7.93
N ILE A 15 -4.98 -9.53 -8.35
CA ILE A 15 -4.28 -8.29 -8.69
C ILE A 15 -3.74 -7.61 -7.42
N VAL A 16 -4.43 -7.74 -6.28
CA VAL A 16 -3.96 -7.24 -4.99
C VAL A 16 -2.70 -7.99 -4.56
N ALA A 17 -2.72 -9.33 -4.57
CA ALA A 17 -1.56 -10.17 -4.25
C ALA A 17 -0.37 -9.89 -5.18
N TRP A 18 -0.61 -9.78 -6.49
CA TRP A 18 0.42 -9.41 -7.45
C TRP A 18 1.01 -8.02 -7.16
N THR A 19 0.18 -7.07 -6.74
CA THR A 19 0.65 -5.72 -6.38
C THR A 19 1.61 -5.76 -5.20
N VAL A 20 1.25 -6.50 -4.13
CA VAL A 20 2.09 -6.61 -2.93
C VAL A 20 3.41 -7.30 -3.26
N LEU A 21 3.39 -8.45 -3.95
CA LEU A 21 4.60 -9.14 -4.38
C LEU A 21 5.52 -8.23 -5.22
N THR A 22 4.93 -7.47 -6.16
CA THR A 22 5.69 -6.55 -6.99
C THR A 22 6.31 -5.40 -6.16
N ALA A 23 5.57 -4.87 -5.19
CA ALA A 23 6.06 -3.79 -4.34
C ALA A 23 7.16 -4.25 -3.37
N LEU A 24 7.11 -5.51 -2.92
CA LEU A 24 8.11 -6.14 -2.06
C LEU A 24 9.29 -6.74 -2.84
N ASP A 25 9.30 -6.65 -4.17
CA ASP A 25 10.31 -7.26 -5.05
C ASP A 25 10.46 -8.78 -4.81
N MET A 26 9.33 -9.46 -4.59
CA MET A 26 9.26 -10.90 -4.33
C MET A 26 8.84 -11.68 -5.58
N ASP A 27 9.28 -12.94 -5.65
CA ASP A 27 8.93 -13.85 -6.74
C ASP A 27 7.45 -14.26 -6.73
N THR A 28 6.93 -14.59 -7.91
CA THR A 28 5.56 -15.09 -8.09
C THR A 28 5.32 -16.49 -7.52
N ASP A 29 6.35 -17.21 -7.12
CA ASP A 29 6.24 -18.53 -6.46
C ASP A 29 5.45 -18.45 -5.14
N GLU A 30 5.48 -17.28 -4.49
CA GLU A 30 4.70 -17.00 -3.26
C GLU A 30 3.23 -16.59 -3.54
N MET A 31 2.79 -16.53 -4.80
CA MET A 31 1.48 -15.99 -5.18
C MET A 31 0.33 -16.60 -4.40
N LYS A 32 0.33 -17.93 -4.21
CA LYS A 32 -0.75 -18.61 -3.47
C LYS A 32 -0.85 -18.12 -2.03
N LYS A 33 0.28 -18.01 -1.33
CA LYS A 33 0.33 -17.53 0.07
C LYS A 33 -0.17 -16.09 0.19
N PHE A 34 0.19 -15.24 -0.78
CA PHE A 34 -0.30 -13.86 -0.81
C PHE A 34 -1.77 -13.74 -1.18
N ILE A 35 -2.30 -14.59 -2.07
CA ILE A 35 -3.74 -14.67 -2.35
C ILE A 35 -4.51 -15.04 -1.09
N ASP A 36 -4.04 -16.05 -0.34
CA ASP A 36 -4.67 -16.46 0.92
C ASP A 36 -4.67 -15.29 1.94
N SER A 37 -3.55 -14.58 2.08
CA SER A 37 -3.45 -13.40 2.96
C SER A 37 -4.33 -12.23 2.49
N CYS A 38 -4.39 -11.95 1.19
CA CYS A 38 -5.25 -10.88 0.63
C CYS A 38 -6.73 -11.21 0.72
N SER A 39 -7.11 -12.49 0.80
CA SER A 39 -8.48 -12.96 1.00
C SER A 39 -8.95 -12.83 2.45
N ASP A 40 -8.01 -12.84 3.42
CA ASP A 40 -8.30 -12.64 4.84
C ASP A 40 -8.59 -11.15 5.11
N GLU A 41 -9.80 -10.86 5.60
CA GLU A 41 -10.25 -9.49 5.88
C GLU A 41 -9.51 -8.80 7.02
N SER A 42 -8.73 -9.54 7.79
CA SER A 42 -8.00 -9.07 8.98
C SER A 42 -6.54 -8.71 8.74
N THR A 43 -5.99 -8.96 7.55
CA THR A 43 -4.62 -8.60 7.19
C THR A 43 -4.51 -7.17 6.65
N MET A 44 -3.29 -6.60 6.68
CA MET A 44 -3.05 -5.29 6.05
C MET A 44 -3.23 -5.35 4.53
N TYR A 45 -2.88 -6.48 3.89
CA TYR A 45 -2.97 -6.68 2.45
C TYR A 45 -4.35 -7.14 1.98
N SER A 46 -5.34 -7.20 2.86
CA SER A 46 -6.72 -7.57 2.53
C SER A 46 -7.28 -6.78 1.34
N TRP A 47 -8.10 -7.44 0.52
CA TRP A 47 -8.89 -6.76 -0.50
C TRP A 47 -9.72 -5.60 0.08
N LYS A 48 -10.17 -5.69 1.33
CA LYS A 48 -10.91 -4.59 2.02
C LYS A 48 -10.08 -3.33 2.24
N ASN A 49 -8.77 -3.46 2.27
CA ASN A 49 -7.84 -2.33 2.38
C ASN A 49 -7.30 -1.90 1.00
N SER A 50 -7.85 -2.42 -0.09
CA SER A 50 -7.30 -2.23 -1.43
C SER A 50 -8.22 -1.41 -2.32
N ILE A 51 -7.61 -0.67 -3.21
CA ILE A 51 -8.23 0.12 -4.27
C ILE A 51 -7.69 -0.44 -5.58
N VAL A 52 -8.55 -0.72 -6.56
CA VAL A 52 -8.14 -1.29 -7.86
C VAL A 52 -8.37 -0.31 -9.00
N ALA A 53 -7.50 -0.41 -9.99
CA ALA A 53 -7.64 0.26 -11.28
C ALA A 53 -8.01 -0.75 -12.34
N LEU A 54 -9.07 -0.46 -13.10
CA LEU A 54 -9.50 -1.25 -14.25
C LEU A 54 -9.32 -0.43 -15.52
N VAL A 55 -8.91 -1.09 -16.59
CA VAL A 55 -8.91 -0.55 -17.97
C VAL A 55 -9.79 -1.45 -18.82
N ASP A 56 -10.84 -0.86 -19.37
CA ASP A 56 -11.86 -1.60 -20.15
C ASP A 56 -12.37 -2.87 -19.42
N GLY A 57 -12.59 -2.75 -18.10
CA GLY A 57 -13.09 -3.82 -17.22
C GLY A 57 -12.05 -4.83 -16.74
N VAL A 58 -10.77 -4.69 -17.12
CA VAL A 58 -9.67 -5.58 -16.70
C VAL A 58 -8.87 -4.92 -15.60
N ALA A 59 -8.68 -5.61 -14.45
CA ALA A 59 -7.85 -5.13 -13.36
C ALA A 59 -6.36 -5.08 -13.74
N VAL A 60 -5.75 -3.90 -13.66
CA VAL A 60 -4.40 -3.62 -14.16
C VAL A 60 -3.41 -3.16 -13.09
N GLY A 61 -3.87 -2.93 -11.89
CA GLY A 61 -3.05 -2.54 -10.76
C GLY A 61 -3.90 -2.25 -9.53
N SER A 62 -3.25 -2.09 -8.39
CA SER A 62 -3.94 -1.73 -7.16
C SER A 62 -3.04 -0.88 -6.24
N LEU A 63 -3.67 -0.30 -5.22
CA LEU A 63 -3.06 0.41 -4.12
C LEU A 63 -3.65 -0.12 -2.82
N ILE A 64 -2.82 -0.58 -1.91
CA ILE A 64 -3.20 -0.99 -0.56
C ILE A 64 -3.10 0.24 0.34
N ALA A 65 -4.19 0.58 1.04
CA ALA A 65 -4.21 1.71 1.96
C ALA A 65 -5.20 1.47 3.11
N TYR A 66 -4.84 1.88 4.30
CA TYR A 66 -5.65 1.64 5.51
C TYR A 66 -5.46 2.74 6.56
N ASP A 67 -6.44 2.81 7.45
CA ASP A 67 -6.41 3.68 8.62
C ASP A 67 -5.31 3.23 9.61
N GLY A 68 -4.39 4.12 9.94
CA GLY A 68 -3.26 3.84 10.82
C GLY A 68 -3.66 3.42 12.24
N ARG A 69 -4.89 3.76 12.69
CA ARG A 69 -5.45 3.26 13.97
C ARG A 69 -5.52 1.73 14.03
N ARG A 70 -5.65 1.09 12.85
CA ARG A 70 -5.74 -0.37 12.73
C ARG A 70 -4.37 -1.03 12.51
N TYR A 71 -3.30 -0.26 12.32
CA TYR A 71 -2.01 -0.76 11.87
C TYR A 71 -1.48 -1.92 12.72
N GLN A 72 -1.45 -1.78 14.04
CA GLN A 72 -0.88 -2.81 14.92
C GLN A 72 -1.63 -4.15 14.80
N GLN A 73 -2.95 -4.11 14.76
CA GLN A 73 -3.78 -5.31 14.60
C GLN A 73 -3.56 -5.96 13.22
N LEU A 74 -3.60 -5.16 12.15
CA LEU A 74 -3.41 -5.61 10.78
C LEU A 74 -2.00 -6.20 10.58
N ARG A 75 -0.96 -5.51 11.10
CA ARG A 75 0.43 -5.95 11.02
C ARG A 75 0.63 -7.31 11.68
N HIS A 76 0.18 -7.46 12.91
CA HIS A 76 0.33 -8.69 13.65
C HIS A 76 -0.28 -9.88 12.90
N ARG A 77 -1.52 -9.72 12.42
CA ARG A 77 -2.20 -10.76 11.66
C ARG A 77 -1.51 -11.07 10.33
N THR A 78 -1.01 -10.06 9.64
CA THR A 78 -0.29 -10.22 8.36
C THR A 78 1.01 -10.98 8.57
N TRP A 79 1.79 -10.63 9.59
CA TRP A 79 3.07 -11.28 9.87
C TRP A 79 2.88 -12.73 10.31
N ASP A 80 1.87 -13.02 11.12
CA ASP A 80 1.53 -14.41 11.47
C ASP A 80 1.12 -15.25 10.25
N SER A 81 0.51 -14.66 9.22
CA SER A 81 0.07 -15.38 8.02
C SER A 81 1.16 -15.55 6.95
N LEU A 82 2.07 -14.57 6.82
CA LEU A 82 3.06 -14.54 5.75
C LEU A 82 4.48 -14.87 6.22
N TRP A 83 4.81 -14.58 7.49
CA TRP A 83 6.16 -14.70 8.03
C TRP A 83 6.12 -15.29 9.44
N ASP A 84 5.44 -16.43 9.58
CA ASP A 84 5.28 -17.14 10.84
C ASP A 84 6.59 -17.72 11.43
N ASP A 85 7.62 -17.85 10.58
CA ASP A 85 8.98 -18.27 10.94
C ASP A 85 9.90 -17.11 11.38
N MET A 86 9.46 -15.86 11.25
CA MET A 86 10.26 -14.71 11.70
C MET A 86 10.31 -14.60 13.22
N ASP A 87 11.47 -14.14 13.72
CA ASP A 87 11.69 -13.90 15.14
C ASP A 87 10.72 -12.82 15.67
N LYS A 88 9.80 -13.25 16.54
CA LYS A 88 8.76 -12.37 17.12
C LYS A 88 9.35 -11.27 18.00
N ASP A 89 10.48 -11.51 18.65
CA ASP A 89 11.17 -10.48 19.45
C ASP A 89 11.77 -9.40 18.55
N TYR A 90 12.30 -9.78 17.40
CA TYR A 90 12.74 -8.83 16.38
C TYR A 90 11.56 -8.01 15.84
N LEU A 91 10.50 -8.68 15.41
CA LEU A 91 9.32 -8.02 14.86
C LEU A 91 8.67 -7.03 15.84
N SER A 92 8.70 -7.34 17.15
CA SER A 92 8.15 -6.45 18.18
C SER A 92 8.90 -5.11 18.29
N LYS A 93 10.16 -5.06 17.85
CA LYS A 93 11.02 -3.88 17.88
C LYS A 93 10.99 -3.05 16.59
N VAL A 94 10.41 -3.61 15.52
CA VAL A 94 10.29 -2.88 14.25
C VAL A 94 9.33 -1.70 14.41
N GLU A 95 9.80 -0.51 14.04
CA GLU A 95 9.00 0.71 14.12
C GLU A 95 7.71 0.61 13.30
N ALA A 96 6.65 1.27 13.76
CA ALA A 96 5.39 1.29 13.03
C ALA A 96 5.46 2.22 11.82
N GLU A 97 5.15 1.71 10.63
CA GLU A 97 5.08 2.51 9.40
C GLU A 97 3.91 3.49 9.43
N ALA A 98 2.77 3.06 9.97
CA ALA A 98 1.55 3.86 10.07
C ALA A 98 1.19 4.16 11.54
N ARG A 99 0.60 5.33 11.78
CA ARG A 99 0.25 5.82 13.10
C ARG A 99 -1.18 6.31 13.14
N ASP A 100 -1.69 6.51 14.35
CA ASP A 100 -3.02 7.10 14.53
C ASP A 100 -3.14 8.46 13.83
N GLY A 101 -4.29 8.68 13.20
CA GLY A 101 -4.57 9.87 12.39
C GLY A 101 -4.13 9.80 10.93
N GLU A 102 -3.35 8.80 10.54
CA GLU A 102 -2.87 8.60 9.17
C GLU A 102 -3.81 7.69 8.37
N PHE A 103 -4.05 8.01 7.11
CA PHE A 103 -4.47 7.05 6.09
C PHE A 103 -3.21 6.64 5.34
N TYR A 104 -2.68 5.45 5.66
CA TYR A 104 -1.38 5.02 5.17
C TYR A 104 -1.50 4.31 3.83
N LEU A 105 -0.76 4.80 2.84
CA LEU A 105 -0.61 4.22 1.51
C LEU A 105 0.61 3.29 1.54
N ASP A 106 0.35 2.00 1.57
CA ASP A 106 1.35 0.95 1.80
C ASP A 106 2.05 0.53 0.50
N SER A 107 1.36 -0.17 -0.36
CA SER A 107 1.92 -0.81 -1.56
C SER A 107 1.12 -0.47 -2.80
N MET A 108 1.81 -0.10 -3.90
CA MET A 108 1.16 0.20 -5.17
C MET A 108 1.95 -0.39 -6.33
N ALA A 109 1.25 -1.09 -7.23
CA ALA A 109 1.84 -1.51 -8.50
C ALA A 109 0.82 -1.44 -9.64
N ILE A 110 1.34 -1.17 -10.84
CA ILE A 110 0.59 -1.14 -12.09
C ILE A 110 1.31 -2.02 -13.09
N ARG A 111 0.56 -2.88 -13.78
CA ARG A 111 1.12 -3.76 -14.81
C ARG A 111 1.89 -2.94 -15.85
N PRO A 112 3.09 -3.39 -16.27
CA PRO A 112 4.02 -2.61 -17.11
C PRO A 112 3.36 -1.99 -18.34
N LYS A 113 2.48 -2.74 -19.01
CA LYS A 113 1.77 -2.30 -20.22
C LYS A 113 0.90 -1.04 -20.03
N TYR A 114 0.48 -0.76 -18.78
CA TYR A 114 -0.43 0.34 -18.44
C TYR A 114 0.25 1.47 -17.67
N ARG A 115 1.57 1.40 -17.52
CA ARG A 115 2.35 2.49 -16.90
C ARG A 115 2.40 3.71 -17.82
N GLY A 116 2.63 4.88 -17.24
CA GLY A 116 2.67 6.15 -17.97
C GLY A 116 1.30 6.72 -18.38
N MET A 117 0.20 6.03 -18.04
CA MET A 117 -1.18 6.45 -18.37
C MET A 117 -1.87 7.26 -17.25
N GLY A 118 -1.14 7.67 -16.22
CA GLY A 118 -1.69 8.43 -15.09
C GLY A 118 -2.43 7.59 -14.03
N ILE A 119 -2.54 6.26 -14.20
CA ILE A 119 -3.31 5.37 -13.32
C ILE A 119 -2.82 5.44 -11.86
N GLY A 120 -1.49 5.47 -11.64
CA GLY A 120 -0.94 5.59 -10.29
C GLY A 120 -1.39 6.85 -9.58
N ARG A 121 -1.44 7.98 -10.29
CA ARG A 121 -1.96 9.22 -9.77
C ARG A 121 -3.44 9.11 -9.39
N MET A 122 -4.25 8.51 -10.25
CA MET A 122 -5.69 8.32 -9.99
C MET A 122 -5.93 7.43 -8.76
N LEU A 123 -5.14 6.35 -8.57
CA LEU A 123 -5.20 5.50 -7.38
C LEU A 123 -4.88 6.29 -6.10
N ILE A 124 -3.83 7.12 -6.12
CA ILE A 124 -3.42 7.92 -4.96
C ILE A 124 -4.47 9.00 -4.65
N GLU A 125 -5.00 9.69 -5.65
CA GLU A 125 -6.06 10.70 -5.48
C GLU A 125 -7.32 10.07 -4.87
N TYR A 126 -7.72 8.87 -5.34
CA TYR A 126 -8.83 8.11 -4.75
C TYR A 126 -8.56 7.75 -3.28
N ALA A 127 -7.34 7.30 -2.98
CA ALA A 127 -6.94 6.95 -1.60
C ALA A 127 -6.97 8.17 -0.67
N ILE A 128 -6.48 9.33 -1.13
CA ILE A 128 -6.53 10.59 -0.36
C ILE A 128 -7.98 10.95 0.00
N GLU A 129 -8.87 10.91 -0.97
CA GLU A 129 -10.30 11.20 -0.73
C GLU A 129 -10.97 10.15 0.15
N LYS A 130 -10.58 8.88 0.04
CA LYS A 130 -11.03 7.81 0.96
C LYS A 130 -10.59 8.07 2.39
N GLY A 131 -9.32 8.43 2.60
CA GLY A 131 -8.77 8.77 3.92
C GLY A 131 -9.52 9.96 4.56
N LYS A 132 -9.82 11.01 3.81
CA LYS A 132 -10.64 12.15 4.26
C LYS A 132 -12.03 11.71 4.70
N ARG A 133 -12.71 10.89 3.88
CA ARG A 133 -14.06 10.36 4.23
C ARG A 133 -14.06 9.52 5.50
N LEU A 134 -12.95 8.84 5.80
CA LEU A 134 -12.76 8.06 7.02
C LEU A 134 -12.36 8.90 8.24
N GLY A 135 -12.16 10.21 8.06
CA GLY A 135 -11.80 11.15 9.13
C GLY A 135 -10.33 11.08 9.54
N CYS A 136 -9.46 10.56 8.67
CA CYS A 136 -8.01 10.63 8.88
C CYS A 136 -7.53 12.08 8.71
N ALA A 137 -6.53 12.49 9.50
CA ALA A 137 -6.01 13.85 9.48
C ALA A 137 -5.22 14.15 8.20
N TYR A 138 -4.54 13.14 7.66
CA TYR A 138 -3.76 13.22 6.42
C TYR A 138 -3.51 11.83 5.85
N SER A 139 -3.16 11.78 4.57
CA SER A 139 -2.62 10.56 3.93
C SER A 139 -1.10 10.55 4.01
N SER A 140 -0.50 9.40 4.26
CA SER A 140 0.95 9.24 4.41
C SER A 140 1.48 8.05 3.63
N LEU A 141 2.78 8.06 3.37
CA LEU A 141 3.51 6.97 2.74
C LEU A 141 5.01 7.04 3.10
N LEU A 142 5.72 5.97 2.83
CA LEU A 142 7.18 5.90 2.90
C LEU A 142 7.79 5.97 1.50
N VAL A 143 8.88 6.69 1.36
CA VAL A 143 9.71 6.71 0.15
C VAL A 143 11.14 6.38 0.54
N ASP A 144 11.70 5.34 -0.06
CA ASP A 144 13.09 4.96 0.09
C ASP A 144 13.99 6.14 -0.34
N LYS A 145 14.95 6.52 0.51
CA LYS A 145 15.87 7.63 0.25
C LYS A 145 16.69 7.43 -1.02
N ASP A 146 16.89 6.19 -1.43
CA ASP A 146 17.59 5.84 -2.67
C ASP A 146 16.73 6.00 -3.94
N LYS A 147 15.45 6.43 -3.78
CA LYS A 147 14.52 6.64 -4.90
C LYS A 147 14.11 8.11 -5.09
N PRO A 148 15.05 9.04 -5.41
CA PRO A 148 14.75 10.47 -5.49
C PRO A 148 13.72 10.82 -6.58
N LYS A 149 13.63 10.03 -7.66
CA LYS A 149 12.61 10.24 -8.71
C LYS A 149 11.20 9.93 -8.20
N LEU A 150 11.06 8.94 -7.34
CA LEU A 150 9.78 8.58 -6.72
C LEU A 150 9.36 9.65 -5.71
N GLU A 151 10.30 10.15 -4.93
CA GLU A 151 10.06 11.28 -4.04
C GLU A 151 9.57 12.52 -4.81
N ALA A 152 10.27 12.91 -5.88
CA ALA A 152 9.86 14.03 -6.71
C ALA A 152 8.45 13.85 -7.31
N TYR A 153 8.08 12.61 -7.66
CA TYR A 153 6.74 12.29 -8.13
C TYR A 153 5.68 12.58 -7.05
N TYR A 154 5.90 12.14 -5.80
CA TYR A 154 4.96 12.43 -4.71
C TYR A 154 4.94 13.92 -4.33
N GLN A 155 6.09 14.61 -4.36
CA GLN A 155 6.15 16.06 -4.14
C GLN A 155 5.32 16.82 -5.19
N ALA A 156 5.39 16.42 -6.46
CA ALA A 156 4.58 16.99 -7.54
C ALA A 156 3.08 16.76 -7.36
N MET A 157 2.68 15.75 -6.57
CA MET A 157 1.28 15.51 -6.17
C MET A 157 0.87 16.29 -4.92
N GLY A 158 1.80 16.98 -4.26
CA GLY A 158 1.54 17.79 -3.07
C GLY A 158 1.86 17.09 -1.74
N PHE A 159 2.55 15.97 -1.77
CA PHE A 159 3.12 15.39 -0.55
C PHE A 159 4.35 16.18 -0.10
N GLU A 160 4.54 16.30 1.21
CA GLU A 160 5.68 16.90 1.84
C GLU A 160 6.37 15.93 2.80
N ARG A 161 7.69 16.05 2.96
CA ARG A 161 8.40 15.33 4.01
C ARG A 161 7.95 15.83 5.39
N PHE A 162 7.72 14.89 6.32
CA PHE A 162 7.39 15.24 7.71
C PHE A 162 8.14 14.39 8.73
N GLY A 163 9.05 13.51 8.29
CA GLY A 163 9.90 12.69 9.13
C GLY A 163 10.73 11.71 8.33
N GLU A 164 11.47 10.92 9.06
CA GLU A 164 12.29 9.82 8.55
C GLU A 164 12.11 8.60 9.43
N MET A 165 12.40 7.42 8.91
CA MET A 165 12.48 6.19 9.67
C MET A 165 13.36 5.15 8.99
N GLU A 166 13.90 4.24 9.78
CA GLU A 166 14.47 3.00 9.28
C GLU A 166 13.40 1.91 9.32
N PHE A 167 13.34 1.10 8.27
CA PHE A 167 12.44 -0.05 8.20
C PHE A 167 13.14 -1.21 7.49
N PHE A 168 13.35 -2.33 8.20
CA PHE A 168 14.09 -3.50 7.72
C PHE A 168 15.46 -3.19 7.09
N GLY A 169 16.23 -2.29 7.71
CA GLY A 169 17.58 -1.93 7.26
C GLY A 169 17.62 -0.94 6.09
N HIS A 170 16.49 -0.37 5.70
CA HIS A 170 16.39 0.68 4.69
C HIS A 170 15.95 2.00 5.31
N ASP A 171 16.52 3.09 4.81
CA ASP A 171 16.19 4.45 5.23
C ASP A 171 15.07 5.05 4.37
N TYR A 172 14.03 5.56 5.00
CA TYR A 172 12.87 6.15 4.33
C TYR A 172 12.61 7.57 4.76
N TYR A 173 12.11 8.38 3.83
CA TYR A 173 11.36 9.60 4.16
C TYR A 173 9.91 9.25 4.43
N ARG A 174 9.37 9.78 5.52
CA ARG A 174 7.93 9.82 5.75
C ARG A 174 7.36 11.04 5.01
N MET A 175 6.40 10.80 4.14
CA MET A 175 5.75 11.87 3.38
C MET A 175 4.27 11.89 3.71
N ARG A 176 3.68 13.09 3.75
CA ARG A 176 2.25 13.28 3.99
C ARG A 176 1.61 14.23 3.00
N TYR A 177 0.34 14.01 2.75
CA TYR A 177 -0.56 14.92 2.05
C TYR A 177 -1.61 15.41 3.05
N ALA A 178 -1.60 16.70 3.38
CA ALA A 178 -2.40 17.32 4.45
C ALA A 178 -3.35 18.45 3.96
N LYS A 179 -3.76 18.38 2.66
CA LYS A 179 -4.63 19.39 2.07
C LYS A 179 -6.10 18.99 2.07
#